data_3a29b53f45c65ba54f4cf92c8568f952
#
_entry.id   3a29b53f45c65ba54f4cf92c8568f952
#
_cell.length_a   1.000
_cell.length_b   1.000
_cell.length_c   1.000
_cell.angle_alpha   90.00
_cell.angle_beta   90.00
_cell.angle_gamma   90.00
#
_symmetry.space_group_name_H-M   'P 1'
#
loop_
_entity.id
_entity.type
_entity.pdbx_description
1 polymer ?
#
loop_
_entity_poly.entity_id
_entity_poly.type
_entity_poly.pdbx_seq_one_letter_code
_entity_poly.pdbx_strand_id
1 'polypeptide(L)'
;MERLTFEGNFCDIARCKEVKCPYDTACSQKQVWERLKQYEDTGLSPIACEESAKIEKGLSEGGYSTSRMVELMCADKEGQVIVLPCKVGDTVYFVNAKQILEFAVVGYAVDETGISWVYSEHVDKTGHTNERTFSPDRFGKNTFFTREEAEKALAEMEGKKDG
;
A
#
# COMPACT_ATOMS: atom_id res chain seq x y z
N MET A 1 -28.08 -5.23 2.20
CA MET A 1 -28.76 -4.05 1.62
C MET A 1 -30.04 -4.53 0.98
N GLU A 2 -31.17 -3.84 1.21
CA GLU A 2 -32.43 -4.19 0.58
C GLU A 2 -32.34 -3.88 -0.93
N ARG A 3 -32.76 -4.83 -1.74
CA ARG A 3 -32.71 -4.72 -3.21
C ARG A 3 -33.87 -3.84 -3.69
N LEU A 4 -33.59 -2.89 -4.58
CA LEU A 4 -34.58 -2.00 -5.19
C LEU A 4 -35.14 -2.54 -6.51
N THR A 5 -34.39 -3.45 -7.16
CA THR A 5 -34.84 -4.14 -8.37
C THR A 5 -35.37 -5.53 -8.02
N PHE A 6 -36.16 -6.11 -8.89
CA PHE A 6 -36.75 -7.44 -8.73
C PHE A 6 -36.22 -8.39 -9.82
N GLU A 7 -36.42 -9.68 -9.63
CA GLU A 7 -36.12 -10.67 -10.64
C GLU A 7 -37.21 -10.65 -11.73
N GLY A 8 -36.86 -10.26 -12.95
CA GLY A 8 -37.77 -10.11 -14.05
C GLY A 8 -37.42 -8.96 -14.98
N ASN A 9 -38.31 -8.59 -15.85
CA ASN A 9 -38.17 -7.49 -16.79
C ASN A 9 -38.87 -6.23 -16.23
N PHE A 10 -38.29 -5.06 -16.34
CA PHE A 10 -38.93 -3.80 -15.99
C PHE A 10 -40.36 -3.65 -16.59
N CYS A 11 -40.55 -4.08 -17.82
CA CYS A 11 -41.85 -4.02 -18.51
C CYS A 11 -42.95 -4.91 -17.87
N ASP A 12 -42.59 -5.85 -16.99
CA ASP A 12 -43.57 -6.73 -16.33
C ASP A 12 -44.36 -6.02 -15.24
N ILE A 13 -43.81 -4.97 -14.64
CA ILE A 13 -44.52 -4.13 -13.66
C ILE A 13 -45.01 -2.81 -14.22
N ALA A 14 -44.43 -2.36 -15.33
CA ALA A 14 -44.89 -1.15 -15.97
C ALA A 14 -46.21 -1.39 -16.73
N ARG A 15 -47.12 -0.42 -16.61
CA ARG A 15 -48.42 -0.48 -17.39
C ARG A 15 -48.20 -0.54 -18.89
N CYS A 16 -46.97 -0.39 -19.37
CA CYS A 16 -46.61 -0.47 -20.80
C CYS A 16 -46.90 -1.84 -21.43
N LYS A 17 -46.98 -2.93 -20.62
CA LYS A 17 -47.28 -4.25 -21.21
C LYS A 17 -48.72 -4.39 -21.72
N GLU A 18 -49.61 -3.50 -21.28
CA GLU A 18 -51.02 -3.48 -21.71
C GLU A 18 -51.21 -2.72 -23.03
N VAL A 19 -50.19 -2.00 -23.50
CA VAL A 19 -50.22 -1.17 -24.69
C VAL A 19 -48.96 -1.41 -25.50
N LYS A 20 -49.01 -1.38 -26.83
CA LYS A 20 -47.82 -1.48 -27.68
C LYS A 20 -46.82 -0.38 -27.28
N CYS A 21 -45.65 -0.78 -26.80
CA CYS A 21 -44.64 0.13 -26.35
C CYS A 21 -44.15 1.05 -27.48
N PRO A 22 -44.30 2.38 -27.34
CA PRO A 22 -43.82 3.31 -28.38
C PRO A 22 -42.30 3.48 -28.44
N TYR A 23 -41.60 2.97 -27.41
CA TYR A 23 -40.16 3.20 -27.24
C TYR A 23 -39.31 1.97 -27.59
N ASP A 24 -39.93 0.78 -27.69
CA ASP A 24 -39.25 -0.49 -27.97
C ASP A 24 -37.91 -0.64 -27.18
N THR A 25 -36.74 -0.56 -27.83
CA THR A 25 -35.43 -0.66 -27.20
C THR A 25 -34.89 0.67 -26.59
N ALA A 26 -35.54 1.80 -26.88
CA ALA A 26 -35.09 3.15 -26.50
C ALA A 26 -35.71 3.67 -25.18
N CYS A 27 -36.35 2.82 -24.38
CA CYS A 27 -36.98 3.23 -23.12
C CYS A 27 -35.91 3.57 -22.08
N SER A 28 -35.81 4.86 -21.74
CA SER A 28 -34.81 5.34 -20.74
C SER A 28 -35.05 4.76 -19.35
N GLN A 29 -36.30 4.60 -18.92
CA GLN A 29 -36.63 3.98 -17.62
C GLN A 29 -36.20 2.52 -17.55
N LYS A 30 -36.39 1.76 -18.61
CA LYS A 30 -35.93 0.37 -18.72
C LYS A 30 -34.39 0.34 -18.64
N GLN A 31 -33.68 1.24 -19.34
CA GLN A 31 -32.23 1.29 -19.33
C GLN A 31 -31.70 1.63 -17.94
N VAL A 32 -32.31 2.59 -17.23
CA VAL A 32 -31.95 2.92 -15.85
C VAL A 32 -32.14 1.74 -14.92
N TRP A 33 -33.30 1.04 -15.04
CA TRP A 33 -33.60 -0.12 -14.22
C TRP A 33 -32.64 -1.29 -14.48
N GLU A 34 -32.31 -1.57 -15.74
CA GLU A 34 -31.36 -2.61 -16.12
C GLU A 34 -29.96 -2.31 -15.58
N ARG A 35 -29.57 -1.04 -15.62
CA ARG A 35 -28.29 -0.62 -15.06
C ARG A 35 -28.25 -0.71 -13.53
N LEU A 36 -29.35 -0.33 -12.86
CA LEU A 36 -29.47 -0.49 -11.42
C LEU A 36 -29.42 -1.97 -11.02
N LYS A 37 -30.12 -2.83 -11.76
CA LYS A 37 -30.09 -4.28 -11.55
C LYS A 37 -28.66 -4.84 -11.67
N GLN A 38 -27.89 -4.41 -12.68
CA GLN A 38 -26.49 -4.80 -12.81
C GLN A 38 -25.65 -4.42 -11.60
N TYR A 39 -25.83 -3.22 -11.03
CA TYR A 39 -25.16 -2.82 -9.80
C TYR A 39 -25.58 -3.68 -8.60
N GLU A 40 -26.87 -3.92 -8.43
CA GLU A 40 -27.37 -4.75 -7.32
C GLU A 40 -26.95 -6.22 -7.44
N ASP A 41 -26.81 -6.75 -8.66
CA ASP A 41 -26.32 -8.10 -8.92
C ASP A 41 -24.83 -8.28 -8.52
N THR A 42 -24.06 -7.20 -8.39
CA THR A 42 -22.70 -7.28 -7.84
C THR A 42 -22.66 -7.63 -6.35
N GLY A 43 -23.78 -7.43 -5.63
CA GLY A 43 -23.85 -7.56 -4.17
C GLY A 43 -23.06 -6.50 -3.39
N LEU A 44 -22.42 -5.54 -4.09
CA LEU A 44 -21.63 -4.49 -3.47
C LEU A 44 -22.52 -3.31 -3.06
N SER A 45 -22.20 -2.70 -1.92
CA SER A 45 -22.79 -1.41 -1.55
C SER A 45 -22.19 -0.29 -2.41
N PRO A 46 -22.86 0.87 -2.56
CA PRO A 46 -22.28 2.02 -3.24
C PRO A 46 -20.89 2.42 -2.69
N ILE A 47 -20.72 2.35 -1.37
CA ILE A 47 -19.43 2.62 -0.70
C ILE A 47 -18.37 1.60 -1.15
N ALA A 48 -18.70 0.31 -1.17
CA ALA A 48 -17.77 -0.73 -1.61
C ALA A 48 -17.42 -0.57 -3.11
N CYS A 49 -18.34 -0.10 -3.95
CA CYS A 49 -18.04 0.23 -5.35
C CYS A 49 -17.05 1.40 -5.45
N GLU A 50 -17.23 2.45 -4.64
CA GLU A 50 -16.29 3.58 -4.61
C GLU A 50 -14.90 3.17 -4.12
N GLU A 51 -14.82 2.33 -3.10
CA GLU A 51 -13.55 1.79 -2.60
C GLU A 51 -12.86 0.93 -3.65
N SER A 52 -13.60 0.06 -4.33
CA SER A 52 -13.06 -0.76 -5.43
C SER A 52 -12.54 0.10 -6.57
N ALA A 53 -13.26 1.16 -6.94
CA ALA A 53 -12.82 2.09 -7.98
C ALA A 53 -11.56 2.88 -7.57
N LYS A 54 -11.43 3.26 -6.29
CA LYS A 54 -10.20 3.91 -5.77
C LYS A 54 -9.01 2.95 -5.81
N ILE A 55 -9.22 1.68 -5.44
CA ILE A 55 -8.18 0.64 -5.52
C ILE A 55 -7.75 0.44 -6.98
N GLU A 56 -8.69 0.26 -7.90
CA GLU A 56 -8.41 0.07 -9.32
C GLU A 56 -7.63 1.26 -9.91
N LYS A 57 -8.04 2.49 -9.57
CA LYS A 57 -7.35 3.70 -9.98
C LYS A 57 -5.93 3.74 -9.42
N GLY A 58 -5.74 3.49 -8.12
CA GLY A 58 -4.42 3.47 -7.48
C GLY A 58 -3.49 2.42 -8.09
N LEU A 59 -4.00 1.24 -8.43
CA LEU A 59 -3.25 0.20 -9.13
C LEU A 59 -2.81 0.65 -10.53
N SER A 60 -3.72 1.24 -11.29
CA SER A 60 -3.44 1.74 -12.65
C SER A 60 -2.41 2.87 -12.62
N GLU A 61 -2.54 3.82 -11.71
CA GLU A 61 -1.58 4.92 -11.51
C GLU A 61 -0.21 4.42 -11.05
N GLY A 62 -0.17 3.37 -10.23
CA GLY A 62 1.05 2.70 -9.78
C GLY A 62 1.69 1.78 -10.83
N GLY A 63 1.08 1.60 -12.00
CA GLY A 63 1.56 0.70 -13.04
C GLY A 63 1.40 -0.80 -12.71
N TYR A 64 0.54 -1.13 -11.73
CA TYR A 64 0.26 -2.50 -11.33
C TYR A 64 -0.91 -3.08 -12.13
N SER A 65 -0.73 -4.31 -12.63
CA SER A 65 -1.83 -5.08 -13.20
C SER A 65 -2.58 -5.85 -12.10
N THR A 66 -3.85 -6.15 -12.33
CA THR A 66 -4.64 -7.02 -11.43
C THR A 66 -3.97 -8.38 -11.24
N SER A 67 -3.39 -8.95 -12.30
CA SER A 67 -2.62 -10.21 -12.22
C SER A 67 -1.45 -10.10 -11.26
N ARG A 68 -0.67 -8.99 -11.33
CA ARG A 68 0.45 -8.77 -10.41
C ARG A 68 0.01 -8.63 -8.96
N MET A 69 -1.14 -8.02 -8.73
CA MET A 69 -1.69 -7.93 -7.37
C MET A 69 -2.07 -9.30 -6.82
N VAL A 70 -2.72 -10.14 -7.64
CA VAL A 70 -3.04 -11.52 -7.22
C VAL A 70 -1.78 -12.33 -6.92
N GLU A 71 -0.73 -12.22 -7.75
CA GLU A 71 0.57 -12.85 -7.49
C GLU A 71 1.15 -12.41 -6.14
N LEU A 72 1.17 -11.10 -5.86
CA LEU A 72 1.67 -10.57 -4.60
C LEU A 72 0.85 -11.05 -3.40
N MET A 73 -0.48 -11.08 -3.51
CA MET A 73 -1.35 -11.59 -2.44
C MET A 73 -1.12 -13.09 -2.18
N CYS A 74 -0.90 -13.89 -3.23
CA CYS A 74 -0.57 -15.29 -3.07
C CYS A 74 0.81 -15.47 -2.41
N ALA A 75 1.82 -14.73 -2.88
CA ALA A 75 3.16 -14.77 -2.31
C ALA A 75 3.19 -14.31 -0.84
N ASP A 76 2.41 -13.28 -0.48
CA ASP A 76 2.28 -12.81 0.90
C ASP A 76 1.64 -13.88 1.80
N LYS A 77 0.56 -14.52 1.32
CA LYS A 77 -0.09 -15.63 2.04
C LYS A 77 0.82 -16.84 2.26
N GLU A 78 1.75 -17.06 1.34
CA GLU A 78 2.77 -18.12 1.42
C GLU A 78 4.02 -17.72 2.22
N GLY A 79 4.05 -16.48 2.76
CA GLY A 79 5.19 -15.95 3.50
C GLY A 79 6.43 -15.65 2.65
N GLN A 80 6.24 -15.49 1.34
CA GLN A 80 7.32 -15.20 0.39
C GLN A 80 7.58 -13.69 0.21
N VAL A 81 6.72 -12.83 0.78
CA VAL A 81 6.86 -11.39 0.70
C VAL A 81 7.59 -10.87 1.93
N ILE A 82 8.66 -10.15 1.72
CA ILE A 82 9.41 -9.46 2.76
C ILE A 82 9.30 -7.96 2.52
N VAL A 83 8.79 -7.25 3.52
CA VAL A 83 8.73 -5.78 3.49
C VAL A 83 10.04 -5.22 4.00
N LEU A 84 10.79 -4.56 3.13
CA LEU A 84 12.04 -3.91 3.49
C LEU A 84 11.76 -2.63 4.29
N PRO A 85 12.52 -2.33 5.35
CA PRO A 85 12.35 -1.12 6.14
C PRO A 85 12.70 0.16 5.36
N CYS A 86 13.59 0.06 4.37
CA CYS A 86 13.98 1.11 3.43
C CYS A 86 14.46 0.48 2.13
N LYS A 87 14.75 1.27 1.11
CA LYS A 87 15.24 0.78 -0.18
C LYS A 87 16.78 0.70 -0.16
N VAL A 88 17.33 -0.17 -1.00
CA VAL A 88 18.76 -0.11 -1.34
C VAL A 88 19.04 1.24 -2.01
N GLY A 89 20.04 1.97 -1.52
CA GLY A 89 20.37 3.33 -1.92
C GLY A 89 19.82 4.41 -0.97
N ASP A 90 18.87 4.09 -0.09
CA ASP A 90 18.43 5.05 0.93
C ASP A 90 19.53 5.31 1.96
N THR A 91 19.51 6.51 2.53
CA THR A 91 20.43 6.89 3.60
C THR A 91 19.80 6.60 4.96
N VAL A 92 20.57 5.99 5.85
CA VAL A 92 20.23 5.81 7.26
C VAL A 92 21.19 6.58 8.14
N TYR A 93 20.72 7.08 9.27
CA TYR A 93 21.45 7.94 10.20
C TYR A 93 21.73 7.16 11.48
N PHE A 94 23.00 6.91 11.74
CA PHE A 94 23.45 6.19 12.94
C PHE A 94 23.97 7.16 13.98
N VAL A 95 23.37 7.12 15.17
CA VAL A 95 23.79 7.93 16.32
C VAL A 95 24.85 7.16 17.10
N ASN A 96 26.06 7.70 17.12
CA ASN A 96 27.19 7.16 17.86
C ASN A 96 27.71 8.21 18.87
N ALA A 97 27.46 7.96 20.14
CA ALA A 97 27.96 8.70 21.33
C ALA A 97 27.88 10.24 21.26
N LYS A 98 28.37 10.90 20.21
CA LYS A 98 28.45 12.36 20.07
C LYS A 98 28.25 12.84 18.63
N GLN A 99 27.99 11.97 17.72
CA GLN A 99 27.86 12.33 16.30
C GLN A 99 26.85 11.47 15.58
N ILE A 100 26.32 12.01 14.51
CA ILE A 100 25.45 11.31 13.56
C ILE A 100 26.31 10.95 12.36
N LEU A 101 26.32 9.68 12.01
CA LEU A 101 26.97 9.16 10.81
C LEU A 101 25.91 8.74 9.79
N GLU A 102 26.17 9.09 8.54
CA GLU A 102 25.28 8.77 7.41
C GLU A 102 25.81 7.54 6.69
N PHE A 103 24.94 6.55 6.47
CA PHE A 103 25.26 5.33 5.76
C PHE A 103 24.27 5.10 4.62
N ALA A 104 24.75 4.77 3.42
CA ALA A 104 23.90 4.33 2.32
C ALA A 104 23.63 2.84 2.46
N VAL A 105 22.38 2.43 2.38
CA VAL A 105 21.98 1.02 2.42
C VAL A 105 22.38 0.35 1.11
N VAL A 106 23.17 -0.71 1.18
CA VAL A 106 23.66 -1.44 0.00
C VAL A 106 23.06 -2.83 -0.15
N GLY A 107 22.41 -3.38 0.89
CA GLY A 107 21.78 -4.69 0.80
C GLY A 107 21.16 -5.18 2.10
N TYR A 108 20.60 -6.37 2.03
CA TYR A 108 19.94 -7.04 3.14
C TYR A 108 20.36 -8.51 3.20
N ALA A 109 20.50 -9.06 4.40
CA ALA A 109 20.47 -10.48 4.62
C ALA A 109 19.09 -10.90 5.13
N VAL A 110 18.61 -12.02 4.64
CA VAL A 110 17.31 -12.59 4.98
C VAL A 110 17.54 -14.00 5.48
N ASP A 111 16.87 -14.38 6.56
CA ASP A 111 16.82 -15.73 7.10
C ASP A 111 15.37 -16.17 7.33
N GLU A 112 15.17 -17.29 8.00
CA GLU A 112 13.85 -17.86 8.29
C GLU A 112 12.96 -16.95 9.16
N THR A 113 13.54 -15.96 9.85
CA THR A 113 12.81 -14.99 10.69
C THR A 113 12.50 -13.67 9.96
N GLY A 114 12.97 -13.53 8.72
CA GLY A 114 12.83 -12.34 7.88
C GLY A 114 14.16 -11.62 7.65
N ILE A 115 14.19 -10.28 7.74
CA ILE A 115 15.42 -9.50 7.57
C ILE A 115 16.27 -9.62 8.82
N SER A 116 17.45 -10.24 8.70
CA SER A 116 18.38 -10.41 9.81
C SER A 116 19.40 -9.26 9.91
N TRP A 117 19.86 -8.74 8.76
CA TRP A 117 20.83 -7.65 8.72
C TRP A 117 20.58 -6.67 7.58
N VAL A 118 20.89 -5.40 7.83
CA VAL A 118 20.96 -4.32 6.85
C VAL A 118 22.40 -3.96 6.63
N TYR A 119 22.91 -4.20 5.44
CA TYR A 119 24.27 -3.82 5.04
C TYR A 119 24.27 -2.37 4.56
N SER A 120 25.28 -1.61 5.01
CA SER A 120 25.38 -0.21 4.66
C SER A 120 26.84 0.25 4.58
N GLU A 121 27.06 1.32 3.83
CA GLU A 121 28.38 1.91 3.58
C GLU A 121 28.36 3.40 3.87
N HIS A 122 29.46 3.89 4.42
CA HIS A 122 29.74 5.31 4.62
C HIS A 122 31.07 5.64 3.96
N VAL A 123 31.05 6.63 3.06
CA VAL A 123 32.28 7.16 2.46
C VAL A 123 32.69 8.41 3.22
N ASP A 124 33.84 8.37 3.87
CA ASP A 124 34.38 9.51 4.60
C ASP A 124 34.96 10.57 3.66
N LYS A 125 35.38 11.73 4.24
CA LYS A 125 35.93 12.86 3.49
C LYS A 125 37.24 12.53 2.77
N THR A 126 37.88 11.43 3.10
CA THR A 126 39.13 10.96 2.48
C THR A 126 38.89 9.95 1.38
N GLY A 127 37.62 9.58 1.13
CA GLY A 127 37.24 8.58 0.15
C GLY A 127 37.34 7.15 0.66
N HIS A 128 37.57 6.95 1.96
CA HIS A 128 37.62 5.63 2.57
C HIS A 128 36.19 5.14 2.84
N THR A 129 35.90 3.92 2.41
CA THR A 129 34.59 3.27 2.62
C THR A 129 34.61 2.49 3.93
N ASN A 130 33.68 2.82 4.81
CA ASN A 130 33.42 2.12 6.05
C ASN A 130 32.12 1.33 5.91
N GLU A 131 32.20 0.02 5.96
CA GLU A 131 31.05 -0.87 5.94
C GLU A 131 30.48 -1.05 7.35
N ARG A 132 29.16 -1.12 7.45
CA ARG A 132 28.49 -1.41 8.70
C ARG A 132 27.23 -2.22 8.48
N THR A 133 26.95 -3.11 9.42
CA THR A 133 25.69 -3.88 9.45
C THR A 133 24.85 -3.41 10.61
N PHE A 134 23.55 -3.27 10.36
CA PHE A 134 22.56 -2.95 11.38
C PHE A 134 21.56 -4.10 11.50
N SER A 135 21.29 -4.53 12.72
CA SER A 135 20.16 -5.41 13.01
C SER A 135 18.86 -4.59 12.95
N PRO A 136 17.75 -5.14 12.40
CA PRO A 136 16.48 -4.43 12.29
C PRO A 136 15.96 -3.85 13.60
N ASP A 137 16.26 -4.46 14.74
CA ASP A 137 15.87 -4.00 16.08
C ASP A 137 16.60 -2.70 16.53
N ARG A 138 17.60 -2.24 15.79
CA ARG A 138 18.33 -0.98 16.01
C ARG A 138 17.59 0.23 15.46
N PHE A 139 16.71 0.02 14.49
CA PHE A 139 15.92 1.11 13.93
C PHE A 139 14.97 1.69 14.98
N GLY A 140 14.92 3.01 15.08
CA GLY A 140 14.21 3.73 16.13
C GLY A 140 14.90 3.80 17.50
N LYS A 141 16.10 3.16 17.66
CA LYS A 141 16.90 3.23 18.90
C LYS A 141 18.18 4.05 18.71
N ASN A 142 19.00 3.66 17.76
CA ASN A 142 20.25 4.36 17.42
C ASN A 142 20.52 4.43 15.91
N THR A 143 19.59 3.93 15.10
CA THR A 143 19.58 4.01 13.65
C THR A 143 18.22 4.53 13.22
N PHE A 144 18.18 5.56 12.37
CA PHE A 144 16.98 6.30 12.01
C PHE A 144 16.91 6.48 10.50
N PHE A 145 15.71 6.70 9.98
CA PHE A 145 15.49 6.93 8.55
C PHE A 145 15.56 8.41 8.17
N THR A 146 15.45 9.30 9.16
CA THR A 146 15.57 10.74 8.95
C THR A 146 16.63 11.35 9.84
N ARG A 147 17.21 12.45 9.38
CA ARG A 147 18.24 13.17 10.12
C ARG A 147 17.66 13.83 11.37
N GLU A 148 16.44 14.34 11.28
CA GLU A 148 15.72 14.99 12.37
C GLU A 148 15.48 14.03 13.54
N GLU A 149 15.11 12.77 13.26
CA GLU A 149 14.94 11.74 14.29
C GLU A 149 16.28 11.43 14.97
N ALA A 150 17.35 11.34 14.21
CA ALA A 150 18.69 11.10 14.74
C ALA A 150 19.20 12.26 15.61
N GLU A 151 18.97 13.51 15.21
CA GLU A 151 19.31 14.71 15.97
C GLU A 151 18.56 14.77 17.30
N LYS A 152 17.26 14.46 17.28
CA LYS A 152 16.45 14.37 18.48
C LYS A 152 16.96 13.30 19.44
N ALA A 153 17.27 12.11 18.92
CA ALA A 153 17.81 11.02 19.73
C ALA A 153 19.18 11.36 20.33
N LEU A 154 20.03 12.06 19.57
CA LEU A 154 21.34 12.53 20.07
C LEU A 154 21.14 13.50 21.21
N ALA A 155 20.29 14.51 21.09
CA ALA A 155 19.99 15.48 22.13
C ALA A 155 19.44 14.84 23.41
N GLU A 156 18.55 13.82 23.26
CA GLU A 156 18.04 13.05 24.41
C GLU A 156 19.11 12.24 25.13
N MET A 157 20.12 11.75 24.40
CA MET A 157 21.27 11.04 24.99
C MET A 157 22.22 11.97 25.74
N GLU A 158 22.40 13.21 25.26
CA GLU A 158 23.23 14.22 25.91
C GLU A 158 22.56 14.73 27.19
N GLY A 159 21.28 15.04 27.17
CA GLY A 159 20.53 15.50 28.34
C GLY A 159 20.44 14.50 29.50
N LYS A 160 20.61 13.20 29.24
CA LYS A 160 20.65 12.16 30.28
C LYS A 160 22.00 12.00 30.97
N LYS A 161 23.07 12.66 30.49
CA LYS A 161 24.41 12.60 31.11
C LYS A 161 24.65 13.68 32.15
N ASP A 162 23.82 14.73 32.16
CA ASP A 162 23.97 15.89 33.06
C ASP A 162 23.04 15.83 34.29
N GLY A 163 22.37 14.73 34.54
CA GLY A 163 21.53 14.44 35.71
C GLY A 163 22.03 13.20 36.46
#